data_601f4223e2d58e8be9170253001a6149
#
_entry.id   601f4223e2d58e8be9170253001a6149
#
_cell.length_a   1.000
_cell.length_b   1.000
_cell.length_c   1.000
_cell.angle_alpha   90.00
_cell.angle_beta   90.00
_cell.angle_gamma   90.00
#
_symmetry.space_group_name_H-M   'P 1'
#
loop_
_entity.id
_entity.type
_entity.pdbx_description
1 polymer ?
#
loop_
_entity_poly.entity_id
_entity_poly.type
_entity_poly.pdbx_seq_one_letter_code
_entity_poly.pdbx_strand_id
1 'polypeptide(L)'
;HSMKRFINVLVQSNYTIILIEQTTPPPNPTREVTKIISPGTYIDEVPYTEANNIVSLLINEEKCYKSGVHQYSIGLSAIDLTTGNNIIYELYSDKDDEKVIFEEVYRFIESLNPKEILIIPYNIKSLTRERILNYINLNNRKYHYIEKSDPLYSKISYQNEFLGRV
;
A
#
# COMPACT_ATOMS: atom_id res chain seq x y z
N HIS A 1 -0.07 -0.69 30.75
CA HIS A 1 0.15 0.71 30.36
C HIS A 1 1.51 0.99 29.68
N SER A 2 2.61 0.34 30.09
CA SER A 2 3.95 0.60 29.52
C SER A 2 4.11 0.11 28.08
N MET A 3 3.57 -1.07 27.74
CA MET A 3 3.71 -1.65 26.40
C MET A 3 3.06 -0.78 25.31
N LYS A 4 1.86 -0.26 25.53
CA LYS A 4 1.17 0.63 24.59
C LYS A 4 2.02 1.87 24.27
N ARG A 5 2.66 2.48 25.27
CA ARG A 5 3.54 3.63 25.08
C ARG A 5 4.72 3.32 24.17
N PHE A 6 5.35 2.15 24.33
CA PHE A 6 6.47 1.75 23.47
C PHE A 6 5.99 1.46 22.05
N ILE A 7 4.82 0.83 21.87
CA ILE A 7 4.22 0.60 20.55
C ILE A 7 4.03 1.93 19.84
N ASN A 8 3.44 2.95 20.48
CA ASN A 8 3.24 4.27 19.90
C ASN A 8 4.55 4.90 19.43
N VAL A 9 5.59 4.90 20.25
CA VAL A 9 6.89 5.48 19.90
C VAL A 9 7.50 4.77 18.69
N LEU A 10 7.44 3.44 18.64
CA LEU A 10 8.00 2.66 17.54
C LEU A 10 7.22 2.87 16.23
N VAL A 11 5.88 2.89 16.30
CA VAL A 11 5.03 3.15 15.13
C VAL A 11 5.26 4.55 14.57
N GLN A 12 5.34 5.56 15.43
CA GLN A 12 5.66 6.93 15.03
C GLN A 12 7.06 7.06 14.40
N SER A 13 7.98 6.14 14.76
CA SER A 13 9.31 6.04 14.16
C SER A 13 9.36 5.15 12.92
N ASN A 14 8.22 4.87 12.29
CA ASN A 14 8.05 4.05 11.07
C ASN A 14 8.44 2.58 11.20
N TYR A 15 8.50 2.01 12.41
CA TYR A 15 8.74 0.58 12.61
C TYR A 15 7.46 -0.24 12.47
N THR A 16 7.59 -1.44 11.88
CA THR A 16 6.57 -2.49 11.99
C THR A 16 6.88 -3.37 13.17
N ILE A 17 5.91 -3.60 14.03
CA ILE A 17 6.05 -4.33 15.29
C ILE A 17 5.37 -5.68 15.15
N ILE A 18 6.07 -6.74 15.54
CA ILE A 18 5.53 -8.10 15.61
C ILE A 18 5.42 -8.48 17.08
N LEU A 19 4.20 -8.69 17.57
CA LEU A 19 3.95 -9.19 18.92
C LEU A 19 3.94 -10.71 18.91
N ILE A 20 4.77 -11.27 19.78
CA ILE A 20 4.87 -12.71 19.97
C ILE A 20 4.52 -13.00 21.42
N GLU A 21 3.48 -13.76 21.63
CA GLU A 21 2.99 -14.11 22.97
C GLU A 21 3.04 -15.62 23.21
N GLN A 22 3.09 -15.97 24.48
CA GLN A 22 3.01 -17.36 24.89
C GLN A 22 1.56 -17.83 24.84
N THR A 23 1.28 -18.88 24.07
CA THR A 23 -0.08 -19.38 23.83
C THR A 23 -0.43 -20.60 24.67
N THR A 24 0.58 -21.31 25.24
CA THR A 24 0.36 -22.49 26.10
C THR A 24 1.05 -22.33 27.45
N PRO A 25 0.45 -22.88 28.53
CA PRO A 25 1.07 -22.85 29.86
C PRO A 25 2.28 -23.79 29.96
N PRO A 26 3.15 -23.62 31.01
CA PRO A 26 4.18 -24.57 31.33
C PRO A 26 3.61 -25.99 31.51
N PRO A 27 4.40 -27.10 31.28
CA PRO A 27 5.86 -27.12 31.16
C PRO A 27 6.42 -26.88 29.75
N ASN A 28 5.62 -26.92 28.69
CA ASN A 28 6.09 -26.77 27.32
C ASN A 28 5.43 -25.54 26.65
N PRO A 29 5.88 -24.30 26.94
CA PRO A 29 5.27 -23.10 26.40
C PRO A 29 5.58 -22.96 24.90
N THR A 30 4.52 -22.81 24.10
CA THR A 30 4.62 -22.38 22.68
C THR A 30 4.44 -20.88 22.58
N ARG A 31 5.08 -20.29 21.57
CA ARG A 31 4.97 -18.86 21.27
C ARG A 31 4.50 -18.69 19.85
N GLU A 32 3.57 -17.77 19.64
CA GLU A 32 3.00 -17.48 18.33
C GLU A 32 2.93 -15.98 18.09
N VAL A 33 2.93 -15.59 16.81
CA VAL A 33 2.68 -14.22 16.41
C VAL A 33 1.21 -13.91 16.63
N THR A 34 0.92 -13.04 17.59
CA THR A 34 -0.47 -12.66 17.93
C THR A 34 -0.91 -11.39 17.21
N LYS A 35 0.02 -10.49 16.89
CA LYS A 35 -0.30 -9.23 16.21
C LYS A 35 0.88 -8.70 15.42
N ILE A 36 0.58 -8.13 14.24
CA ILE A 36 1.51 -7.33 13.45
C ILE A 36 0.92 -5.91 13.38
N ILE A 37 1.71 -4.92 13.75
CA ILE A 37 1.30 -3.51 13.83
C ILE A 37 2.25 -2.70 12.94
N SER A 38 1.71 -2.02 11.95
CA SER A 38 2.46 -1.09 11.10
C SER A 38 1.95 0.34 11.26
N PRO A 39 2.68 1.36 10.79
CA PRO A 39 2.22 2.74 10.85
C PRO A 39 0.83 2.97 10.23
N GLY A 40 0.55 2.31 9.10
CA GLY A 40 -0.74 2.41 8.43
C GLY A 40 -1.86 1.65 9.13
N THR A 41 -1.57 0.51 9.79
CA THR A 41 -2.58 -0.35 10.41
C THR A 41 -2.81 -0.08 11.89
N TYR A 42 -2.02 0.81 12.50
CA TYR A 42 -2.15 1.13 13.91
C TYR A 42 -3.25 2.17 14.14
N ILE A 43 -4.30 1.77 14.85
CA ILE A 43 -5.37 2.65 15.31
C ILE A 43 -5.25 2.74 16.82
N ASP A 44 -4.93 3.94 17.35
CA ASP A 44 -4.87 4.18 18.79
C ASP A 44 -6.29 4.43 19.34
N GLU A 45 -6.48 4.21 20.64
CA GLU A 45 -7.73 4.50 21.35
C GLU A 45 -7.96 6.02 21.57
N VAL A 46 -6.98 6.85 21.22
CA VAL A 46 -7.08 8.31 21.31
C VAL A 46 -7.75 8.83 20.02
N PRO A 47 -8.72 9.78 20.11
CA PRO A 47 -9.34 10.35 18.93
C PRO A 47 -8.28 10.93 17.99
N TYR A 48 -8.21 10.40 16.78
CA TYR A 48 -7.31 10.93 15.76
C TYR A 48 -7.82 12.30 15.30
N THR A 49 -6.93 13.26 15.32
CA THR A 49 -7.16 14.57 14.67
C THR A 49 -6.77 14.55 13.20
N GLU A 50 -6.04 13.51 12.76
CA GLU A 50 -5.54 13.37 11.40
C GLU A 50 -6.02 12.05 10.77
N ALA A 51 -6.26 12.08 9.46
CA ALA A 51 -6.58 10.90 8.67
C ALA A 51 -5.43 9.88 8.70
N ASN A 52 -5.76 8.59 8.80
CA ASN A 52 -4.80 7.50 8.70
C ASN A 52 -4.93 6.80 7.35
N ASN A 53 -4.42 7.43 6.30
CA ASN A 53 -4.51 6.93 4.95
C ASN A 53 -3.48 5.84 4.67
N ILE A 54 -3.95 4.75 4.05
CA ILE A 54 -3.13 3.78 3.33
C ILE A 54 -3.44 3.95 1.83
N VAL A 55 -2.41 4.04 1.00
CA VAL A 55 -2.54 4.12 -0.45
C VAL A 55 -2.03 2.85 -1.10
N SER A 56 -2.77 2.32 -2.06
CA SER A 56 -2.32 1.25 -2.95
C SER A 56 -2.20 1.78 -4.38
N LEU A 57 -1.11 1.42 -5.03
CA LEU A 57 -0.73 1.83 -6.38
C LEU A 57 -0.46 0.60 -7.23
N LEU A 58 -1.34 0.31 -8.17
CA LEU A 58 -1.16 -0.73 -9.20
C LEU A 58 -0.67 -0.06 -10.48
N ILE A 59 0.51 -0.41 -10.95
CA ILE A 59 1.09 0.10 -12.20
C ILE A 59 1.10 -1.03 -13.21
N ASN A 60 0.36 -0.88 -14.30
CA ASN A 60 0.35 -1.83 -15.40
C ASN A 60 0.94 -1.20 -16.65
N GLU A 61 1.80 -1.95 -17.33
CA GLU A 61 2.40 -1.56 -18.61
C GLU A 61 1.79 -2.38 -19.74
N GLU A 62 1.24 -1.70 -20.73
CA GLU A 62 0.70 -2.30 -21.92
C GLU A 62 1.45 -1.82 -23.16
N LYS A 63 1.73 -2.73 -24.06
CA LYS A 63 2.30 -2.40 -25.35
C LYS A 63 1.20 -2.25 -26.39
N CYS A 64 1.04 -1.04 -26.94
CA CYS A 64 0.10 -0.82 -28.02
C CYS A 64 0.52 -1.63 -29.25
N TYR A 65 -0.29 -2.60 -29.65
CA TYR A 65 0.02 -3.53 -30.75
C TYR A 65 0.27 -2.85 -32.09
N LYS A 66 -0.41 -1.71 -32.36
CA LYS A 66 -0.31 -1.00 -33.63
C LYS A 66 0.91 -0.07 -33.73
N SER A 67 1.29 0.57 -32.62
CA SER A 67 2.37 1.58 -32.61
C SER A 67 3.67 1.07 -32.00
N GLY A 68 3.63 -0.04 -31.27
CA GLY A 68 4.76 -0.52 -30.49
C GLY A 68 5.11 0.32 -29.26
N VAL A 69 4.36 1.39 -29.00
CA VAL A 69 4.57 2.32 -27.89
C VAL A 69 4.07 1.69 -26.60
N HIS A 70 4.79 1.93 -25.51
CA HIS A 70 4.39 1.53 -24.18
C HIS A 70 3.43 2.55 -23.59
N GLN A 71 2.34 2.09 -23.01
CA GLN A 71 1.36 2.90 -22.29
C GLN A 71 1.21 2.34 -20.88
N TYR A 72 0.94 3.23 -19.93
CA TYR A 72 0.71 2.85 -18.54
C TYR A 72 -0.74 3.08 -18.18
N SER A 73 -1.31 2.11 -17.50
CA SER A 73 -2.55 2.26 -16.75
C SER A 73 -2.24 2.13 -15.27
N ILE A 74 -2.68 3.08 -14.48
CA ILE A 74 -2.38 3.14 -13.07
C ILE A 74 -3.69 3.20 -12.28
N GLY A 75 -3.89 2.18 -11.43
CA GLY A 75 -4.97 2.17 -10.45
C GLY A 75 -4.46 2.69 -9.11
N LEU A 76 -5.15 3.66 -8.54
CA LEU A 76 -4.90 4.22 -7.23
C LEU A 76 -6.07 3.92 -6.32
N SER A 77 -5.81 3.46 -5.13
CA SER A 77 -6.82 3.37 -4.08
C SER A 77 -6.27 3.92 -2.77
N ALA A 78 -7.11 4.59 -2.03
CA ALA A 78 -6.79 5.07 -0.70
C ALA A 78 -7.91 4.70 0.27
N ILE A 79 -7.54 4.33 1.47
CA ILE A 79 -8.47 4.10 2.56
C ILE A 79 -8.01 4.85 3.80
N ASP A 80 -8.91 5.63 4.39
CA ASP A 80 -8.71 6.20 5.73
C ASP A 80 -9.25 5.22 6.77
N LEU A 81 -8.36 4.60 7.52
CA LEU A 81 -8.72 3.61 8.53
C LEU A 81 -9.45 4.21 9.75
N THR A 82 -9.42 5.52 9.92
CA THR A 82 -10.14 6.17 11.03
C THR A 82 -11.62 6.39 10.71
N THR A 83 -11.94 6.68 9.46
CA THR A 83 -13.31 6.99 9.02
C THR A 83 -13.94 5.89 8.16
N GLY A 84 -13.13 4.99 7.60
CA GLY A 84 -13.55 4.02 6.60
C GLY A 84 -13.76 4.61 5.20
N ASN A 85 -13.51 5.91 5.01
CA ASN A 85 -13.61 6.52 3.69
C ASN A 85 -12.59 5.91 2.73
N ASN A 86 -13.05 5.62 1.51
CA ASN A 86 -12.18 5.11 0.48
C ASN A 86 -12.31 5.94 -0.80
N ILE A 87 -11.21 6.01 -1.55
CA ILE A 87 -11.10 6.71 -2.83
C ILE A 87 -10.48 5.73 -3.81
N ILE A 88 -11.07 5.63 -4.99
CA ILE A 88 -10.50 4.85 -6.11
C ILE A 88 -10.36 5.80 -7.28
N TYR A 89 -9.18 5.76 -7.90
CA TYR A 89 -8.87 6.61 -9.04
C TYR A 89 -8.07 5.83 -10.08
N GLU A 90 -8.32 6.07 -11.34
CA GLU A 90 -7.68 5.39 -12.46
C GLU A 90 -7.08 6.41 -13.42
N LEU A 91 -5.85 6.16 -13.85
CA LEU A 91 -5.07 7.01 -14.73
C LEU A 91 -4.59 6.23 -15.94
N TYR A 92 -4.52 6.92 -17.08
CA TYR A 92 -3.96 6.37 -18.31
C TYR A 92 -2.92 7.35 -18.86
N SER A 93 -1.75 6.83 -19.27
CA SER A 93 -0.75 7.67 -19.93
C SER A 93 -1.16 7.91 -21.38
N ASP A 94 -0.87 9.12 -21.84
CA ASP A 94 -0.80 9.35 -23.28
C ASP A 94 0.44 8.67 -23.87
N LYS A 95 0.48 8.59 -25.20
CA LYS A 95 1.62 8.04 -25.92
C LYS A 95 2.86 8.86 -25.60
N ASP A 96 3.91 8.18 -25.17
CA ASP A 96 5.25 8.75 -24.94
C ASP A 96 5.38 9.76 -23.78
N ASP A 97 4.34 9.95 -22.94
CA ASP A 97 4.43 10.84 -21.77
C ASP A 97 4.19 10.13 -20.44
N GLU A 98 5.19 9.32 -20.04
CA GLU A 98 5.16 8.65 -18.75
C GLU A 98 5.26 9.63 -17.56
N LYS A 99 5.88 10.82 -17.75
CA LYS A 99 6.07 11.77 -16.65
C LYS A 99 4.77 12.31 -16.12
N VAL A 100 3.85 12.69 -17.01
CA VAL A 100 2.58 13.28 -16.62
C VAL A 100 1.76 12.34 -15.75
N ILE A 101 1.68 11.06 -16.11
CA ILE A 101 0.92 10.10 -15.30
C ILE A 101 1.54 9.92 -13.90
N PHE A 102 2.87 9.90 -13.78
CA PHE A 102 3.53 9.79 -12.49
C PHE A 102 3.47 11.09 -11.66
N GLU A 103 3.40 12.26 -12.30
CA GLU A 103 3.12 13.52 -11.61
C GLU A 103 1.72 13.53 -10.98
N GLU A 104 0.72 12.97 -11.65
CA GLU A 104 -0.63 12.81 -11.08
C GLU A 104 -0.62 11.82 -9.90
N VAL A 105 0.12 10.71 -10.00
CA VAL A 105 0.34 9.78 -8.88
C VAL A 105 0.98 10.50 -7.69
N TYR A 106 2.02 11.28 -7.94
CA TYR A 106 2.69 12.06 -6.91
C TYR A 106 1.72 13.03 -6.22
N ARG A 107 0.93 13.80 -7.00
CA ARG A 107 -0.07 14.73 -6.45
C ARG A 107 -1.12 14.01 -5.60
N PHE A 108 -1.59 12.84 -6.05
CA PHE A 108 -2.54 12.03 -5.29
C PHE A 108 -1.95 11.62 -3.93
N ILE A 109 -0.72 11.11 -3.92
CA ILE A 109 -0.02 10.70 -2.69
C ILE A 109 0.20 11.90 -1.77
N GLU A 110 0.67 13.04 -2.29
CA GLU A 110 0.90 14.25 -1.50
C GLU A 110 -0.39 14.80 -0.89
N SER A 111 -1.50 14.78 -1.64
CA SER A 111 -2.79 15.29 -1.15
C SER A 111 -3.36 14.50 0.03
N LEU A 112 -3.08 13.19 0.08
CA LEU A 112 -3.59 12.28 1.11
C LEU A 112 -2.62 12.08 2.27
N ASN A 113 -1.35 12.42 2.08
CA ASN A 113 -0.27 12.22 3.05
C ASN A 113 -0.32 10.84 3.76
N PRO A 114 -0.30 9.73 3.00
CA PRO A 114 -0.51 8.40 3.56
C PRO A 114 0.61 8.00 4.53
N LYS A 115 0.24 7.24 5.56
CA LYS A 115 1.19 6.63 6.49
C LYS A 115 1.92 5.43 5.89
N GLU A 116 1.28 4.78 4.91
CA GLU A 116 1.81 3.57 4.27
C GLU A 116 1.37 3.49 2.82
N ILE A 117 2.26 3.01 1.94
CA ILE A 117 2.02 2.92 0.50
C ILE A 117 2.36 1.50 0.03
N LEU A 118 1.43 0.87 -0.71
CA LEU A 118 1.67 -0.38 -1.41
C LEU A 118 1.89 -0.11 -2.89
N ILE A 119 3.00 -0.56 -3.46
CA ILE A 119 3.34 -0.41 -4.87
C ILE A 119 3.33 -1.79 -5.51
N ILE A 120 2.45 -1.98 -6.47
CA ILE A 120 2.22 -3.26 -7.13
C ILE A 120 2.50 -3.09 -8.64
N PRO A 121 3.73 -3.39 -9.10
CA PRO A 121 4.04 -3.42 -10.53
C PRO A 121 3.39 -4.64 -11.18
N TYR A 122 2.71 -4.43 -12.29
CA TYR A 122 2.11 -5.49 -13.08
C TYR A 122 2.55 -5.38 -14.53
N ASN A 123 3.09 -6.47 -15.10
CA ASN A 123 3.59 -6.52 -16.47
C ASN A 123 4.66 -5.46 -16.85
N ILE A 124 5.34 -4.86 -15.88
CA ILE A 124 6.33 -3.82 -16.12
C ILE A 124 7.57 -4.39 -16.81
N LYS A 125 7.96 -3.80 -17.95
CA LYS A 125 9.12 -4.20 -18.75
C LYS A 125 10.07 -3.04 -19.05
N SER A 126 9.55 -1.82 -19.19
CA SER A 126 10.33 -0.64 -19.59
C SER A 126 10.80 0.21 -18.42
N LEU A 127 10.16 0.10 -17.25
CA LEU A 127 10.50 0.86 -16.04
C LEU A 127 11.23 0.00 -15.02
N THR A 128 12.32 0.51 -14.48
CA THR A 128 12.96 -0.11 -13.32
C THR A 128 12.28 0.33 -12.01
N ARG A 129 12.47 -0.46 -10.97
CA ARG A 129 11.99 -0.13 -9.63
C ARG A 129 12.46 1.26 -9.17
N GLU A 130 13.76 1.54 -9.37
CA GLU A 130 14.37 2.82 -8.97
C GLU A 130 13.71 4.00 -9.69
N ARG A 131 13.39 3.83 -10.98
CA ARG A 131 12.75 4.86 -11.78
C ARG A 131 11.32 5.14 -11.28
N ILE A 132 10.55 4.08 -10.97
CA ILE A 132 9.22 4.21 -10.37
C ILE A 132 9.31 4.96 -9.03
N LEU A 133 10.22 4.55 -8.14
CA LEU A 133 10.38 5.17 -6.83
C LEU A 133 10.81 6.64 -6.94
N ASN A 134 11.66 6.98 -7.91
CA ASN A 134 12.07 8.37 -8.16
C ASN A 134 10.89 9.24 -8.64
N TYR A 135 10.03 8.71 -9.51
CA TYR A 135 8.84 9.45 -9.95
C TYR A 135 7.86 9.72 -8.82
N ILE A 136 7.63 8.73 -7.97
CA ILE A 136 6.66 8.82 -6.87
C ILE A 136 7.18 9.72 -5.73
N ASN A 137 8.51 9.84 -5.57
CA ASN A 137 9.18 10.64 -4.54
C ASN A 137 8.59 10.43 -3.13
N LEU A 138 8.86 9.27 -2.56
CA LEU A 138 8.21 8.79 -1.33
C LEU A 138 8.49 9.62 -0.05
N ASN A 139 9.46 10.56 -0.07
CA ASN A 139 9.75 11.48 1.05
C ASN A 139 9.86 10.77 2.43
N ASN A 140 10.59 9.66 2.49
CA ASN A 140 10.75 8.81 3.69
C ASN A 140 9.47 8.12 4.19
N ARG A 141 8.39 8.11 3.42
CA ARG A 141 7.18 7.36 3.76
C ARG A 141 7.43 5.86 3.76
N LYS A 142 6.74 5.15 4.63
CA LYS A 142 6.75 3.69 4.63
C LYS A 142 6.12 3.17 3.35
N TYR A 143 6.81 2.26 2.66
CA TYR A 143 6.25 1.62 1.47
C TYR A 143 6.59 0.13 1.39
N HIS A 144 5.76 -0.60 0.67
CA HIS A 144 5.94 -1.99 0.33
C HIS A 144 5.92 -2.12 -1.20
N TYR A 145 6.97 -2.73 -1.74
CA TYR A 145 7.06 -3.00 -3.17
C TYR A 145 6.79 -4.49 -3.40
N ILE A 146 5.65 -4.81 -4.02
CA ILE A 146 5.15 -6.17 -4.18
C ILE A 146 5.49 -6.68 -5.57
N GLU A 147 6.66 -7.30 -5.72
CA GLU A 147 7.16 -7.80 -7.02
C GLU A 147 6.33 -8.95 -7.60
N LYS A 148 5.70 -9.74 -6.76
CA LYS A 148 4.85 -10.86 -7.17
C LYS A 148 3.52 -10.78 -6.45
N SER A 149 2.49 -10.34 -7.15
CA SER A 149 1.11 -10.46 -6.68
C SER A 149 0.57 -11.86 -7.01
N ASP A 150 -0.30 -12.38 -6.15
CA ASP A 150 -1.01 -13.63 -6.45
C ASP A 150 -1.90 -13.40 -7.68
N PRO A 151 -1.82 -14.25 -8.71
CA PRO A 151 -2.68 -14.15 -9.89
C PRO A 151 -4.18 -14.19 -9.59
N LEU A 152 -4.57 -14.68 -8.41
CA LEU A 152 -5.96 -14.67 -7.95
C LEU A 152 -6.49 -13.24 -7.82
N TYR A 153 -5.67 -12.27 -7.38
CA TYR A 153 -6.12 -10.88 -7.18
C TYR A 153 -6.58 -10.18 -8.46
N SER A 154 -6.11 -10.62 -9.62
CA SER A 154 -6.55 -10.10 -10.91
C SER A 154 -7.81 -10.77 -11.47
N LYS A 155 -8.31 -11.86 -10.84
CA LYS A 155 -9.51 -12.56 -11.29
C LYS A 155 -10.78 -11.86 -10.79
N ILE A 156 -11.65 -11.45 -11.71
CA ILE A 156 -12.92 -10.78 -11.40
C ILE A 156 -13.79 -11.65 -10.47
N SER A 157 -13.82 -12.98 -10.67
CA SER A 157 -14.56 -13.88 -9.81
C SER A 157 -14.11 -13.84 -8.35
N TYR A 158 -12.78 -13.80 -8.13
CA TYR A 158 -12.19 -13.68 -6.79
C TYR A 158 -12.52 -12.31 -6.16
N GLN A 159 -12.35 -11.23 -6.94
CA GLN A 159 -12.67 -9.87 -6.49
C GLN A 159 -14.15 -9.73 -6.07
N ASN A 160 -15.07 -10.26 -6.89
CA ASN A 160 -16.49 -10.23 -6.56
C ASN A 160 -16.82 -11.06 -5.31
N GLU A 161 -16.22 -12.24 -5.16
CA GLU A 161 -16.39 -13.05 -3.96
C GLU A 161 -15.84 -12.36 -2.71
N PHE A 162 -14.65 -11.75 -2.82
CA PHE A 162 -14.01 -11.05 -1.71
C PHE A 162 -14.81 -9.81 -1.27
N LEU A 163 -15.20 -8.96 -2.23
CA LEU A 163 -15.99 -7.75 -1.96
C LEU A 163 -17.44 -8.05 -1.53
N GLY A 164 -18.00 -9.19 -1.95
CA GLY A 164 -19.33 -9.62 -1.50
C GLY A 164 -19.38 -10.11 -0.04
N ARG A 165 -18.22 -10.23 0.63
CA ARG A 165 -18.12 -10.60 2.06
C ARG A 165 -17.99 -9.39 2.98
N VAL A 166 -17.80 -8.20 2.43
CA VAL A 166 -17.72 -6.92 3.13
C VAL A 166 -19.08 -6.23 3.08
#